data_10e84eb8c89a0d027c4149de3d736b0a
#
_entry.id   10e84eb8c89a0d027c4149de3d736b0a
#
_cell.length_a   1.000
_cell.length_b   1.000
_cell.length_c   1.000
_cell.angle_alpha   90.00
_cell.angle_beta   90.00
_cell.angle_gamma   90.00
#
_symmetry.space_group_name_H-M   'P 1'
#
loop_
_entity.id
_entity.type
_entity.pdbx_description
1 polymer ?
#
loop_
_entity_poly.entity_id
_entity_poly.type
_entity_poly.pdbx_seq_one_letter_code
_entity_poly.pdbx_strand_id
1 'polypeptide(L)'
;EYVTINDNDGTENQKGIYNPLIDLNLHPIFITSDADKVHKTYPYAIVHFREKTFPVLLYNSLYYDTISDPSNKDLERCINNLEYNFIESFYLIQQEEKKKIAFLYGNGELDSTQTWDIRNTLSKFYEVSYFDLRYFEIDKKTQSPNIQKQLDRLIEFETIIIAKPTKGFLDIDKYLIDQYIMSGG
;
A
#
# COMPACT_ATOMS: atom_id res chain seq x y z
N GLU A 1 -10.13 18.55 18.12
CA GLU A 1 -10.71 19.68 17.40
C GLU A 1 -11.40 19.14 16.15
N TYR A 2 -12.74 19.17 16.10
CA TYR A 2 -13.48 18.68 14.95
C TYR A 2 -13.49 19.77 13.89
N VAL A 3 -12.79 19.58 12.78
CA VAL A 3 -12.86 20.49 11.63
C VAL A 3 -14.07 20.09 10.81
N THR A 4 -15.18 20.80 10.95
CA THR A 4 -16.31 20.69 10.04
C THR A 4 -15.99 21.53 8.80
N ILE A 5 -15.64 20.87 7.70
CA ILE A 5 -15.41 21.55 6.43
C ILE A 5 -16.76 21.69 5.72
N ASN A 6 -17.28 22.90 5.67
CA ASN A 6 -18.48 23.24 4.91
C ASN A 6 -18.08 23.55 3.45
N ASP A 7 -18.44 22.66 2.51
CA ASP A 7 -18.17 22.79 1.07
C ASP A 7 -19.03 23.90 0.37
N ASN A 8 -19.74 24.72 1.11
CA ASN A 8 -20.68 25.70 0.53
C ASN A 8 -20.11 27.10 0.33
N ASP A 9 -18.82 27.30 0.53
CA ASP A 9 -18.19 28.60 0.31
C ASP A 9 -17.28 28.52 -0.91
N GLY A 10 -17.73 29.16 -2.01
CA GLY A 10 -16.98 29.30 -3.27
C GLY A 10 -15.74 30.18 -3.13
N THR A 11 -14.86 29.82 -2.22
CA THR A 11 -13.59 30.50 -2.06
C THR A 11 -12.56 29.97 -3.05
N GLU A 12 -12.13 30.87 -3.91
CA GLU A 12 -11.02 30.72 -4.84
C GLU A 12 -9.84 29.99 -4.21
N ASN A 13 -9.36 28.94 -4.88
CA ASN A 13 -8.13 28.22 -4.54
C ASN A 13 -6.97 29.20 -4.37
N GLN A 14 -6.68 29.59 -3.13
CA GLN A 14 -5.42 30.25 -2.81
C GLN A 14 -4.32 29.20 -2.93
N LYS A 15 -3.48 29.36 -3.94
CA LYS A 15 -2.27 28.56 -4.15
C LYS A 15 -1.43 28.57 -2.88
N GLY A 16 -1.30 27.43 -2.21
CA GLY A 16 -0.38 27.23 -1.08
C GLY A 16 -1.02 26.93 0.27
N ILE A 17 -2.37 26.86 0.37
CA ILE A 17 -3.04 26.45 1.60
C ILE A 17 -3.20 24.92 1.57
N TYR A 18 -2.70 24.28 2.63
CA TYR A 18 -2.89 22.85 2.85
C TYR A 18 -4.39 22.50 2.88
N ASN A 19 -4.82 21.65 1.98
CA ASN A 19 -6.18 21.12 1.95
C ASN A 19 -6.14 19.60 2.21
N PRO A 20 -6.42 19.15 3.43
CA PRO A 20 -6.31 17.73 3.79
C PRO A 20 -7.18 16.82 2.93
N LEU A 21 -8.28 17.30 2.37
CA LEU A 21 -9.16 16.50 1.52
C LEU A 21 -8.47 16.12 0.21
N ILE A 22 -7.68 17.02 -0.35
CA ILE A 22 -6.98 16.83 -1.63
C ILE A 22 -5.61 16.19 -1.36
N ASP A 23 -4.84 16.76 -0.45
CA ASP A 23 -3.44 16.39 -0.20
C ASP A 23 -3.31 14.96 0.35
N LEU A 24 -4.30 14.51 1.14
CA LEU A 24 -4.37 13.15 1.68
C LEU A 24 -5.26 12.21 0.86
N ASN A 25 -5.78 12.65 -0.27
CA ASN A 25 -6.67 11.86 -1.15
C ASN A 25 -7.84 11.21 -0.38
N LEU A 26 -8.53 12.00 0.46
CA LEU A 26 -9.63 11.49 1.26
C LEU A 26 -10.90 11.29 0.43
N HIS A 27 -11.51 10.13 0.56
CA HIS A 27 -12.75 9.78 -0.13
C HIS A 27 -13.96 10.00 0.79
N PRO A 28 -14.98 10.76 0.34
CA PRO A 28 -16.18 10.96 1.13
C PRO A 28 -17.08 9.73 1.12
N ILE A 29 -17.91 9.62 2.15
CA ILE A 29 -19.12 8.81 2.15
C ILE A 29 -20.35 9.73 2.06
N PHE A 30 -21.44 9.22 1.51
CA PHE A 30 -22.69 9.94 1.38
C PHE A 30 -23.73 9.34 2.33
N ILE A 31 -24.23 10.15 3.25
CA ILE A 31 -25.22 9.72 4.25
C ILE A 31 -26.56 10.35 3.88
N THR A 32 -27.60 9.54 3.67
CA THR A 32 -28.95 10.01 3.43
C THR A 32 -29.69 10.16 4.75
N SER A 33 -30.23 11.35 5.02
CA SER A 33 -31.07 11.60 6.19
C SER A 33 -32.55 11.34 5.88
N ASP A 34 -33.40 11.25 6.92
CA ASP A 34 -34.87 11.02 6.82
C ASP A 34 -35.64 12.00 5.94
N ALA A 35 -35.03 13.09 5.50
CA ALA A 35 -35.60 14.11 4.64
C ALA A 35 -35.07 14.05 3.20
N ASP A 36 -34.59 12.91 2.72
CA ASP A 36 -33.97 12.72 1.40
C ASP A 36 -32.79 13.66 1.11
N LYS A 37 -32.21 14.23 2.16
CA LYS A 37 -31.00 15.05 2.05
C LYS A 37 -29.76 14.16 2.12
N VAL A 38 -28.90 14.29 1.13
CA VAL A 38 -27.60 13.61 1.07
C VAL A 38 -26.53 14.50 1.69
N HIS A 39 -25.88 14.00 2.73
CA HIS A 39 -24.76 14.66 3.39
C HIS A 39 -23.45 14.00 2.98
N LYS A 40 -22.52 14.80 2.47
CA LYS A 40 -21.15 14.38 2.16
C LYS A 40 -20.33 14.44 3.44
N THR A 41 -19.79 13.30 3.86
CA THR A 41 -19.05 13.16 5.12
C THR A 41 -17.69 12.53 4.87
N TYR A 42 -16.66 12.98 5.56
CA TYR A 42 -15.31 12.43 5.51
C TYR A 42 -14.98 11.76 6.86
N PRO A 43 -15.12 10.43 6.94
CA PRO A 43 -14.98 9.72 8.21
C PRO A 43 -13.51 9.42 8.54
N TYR A 44 -12.71 10.47 8.69
CA TYR A 44 -11.29 10.36 8.99
C TYR A 44 -10.91 11.18 10.22
N ALA A 45 -9.96 10.67 11.01
CA ALA A 45 -9.12 11.48 11.87
C ALA A 45 -7.79 11.75 11.15
N ILE A 46 -7.11 12.82 11.52
CA ILE A 46 -5.83 13.18 10.93
C ILE A 46 -4.77 13.15 12.03
N VAL A 47 -3.73 12.36 11.82
CA VAL A 47 -2.58 12.27 12.72
C VAL A 47 -1.45 13.13 12.15
N HIS A 48 -0.88 13.98 12.99
CA HIS A 48 0.29 14.79 12.68
C HIS A 48 1.48 14.33 13.53
N PHE A 49 2.61 14.08 12.88
CA PHE A 49 3.85 13.78 13.57
C PHE A 49 5.03 14.42 12.83
N ARG A 50 5.73 15.33 13.50
CA ARG A 50 6.74 16.21 12.89
C ARG A 50 6.12 16.94 11.68
N GLU A 51 6.71 16.78 10.49
CA GLU A 51 6.22 17.40 9.24
C GLU A 51 5.31 16.47 8.42
N LYS A 52 5.03 15.27 8.93
CA LYS A 52 4.20 14.27 8.23
C LYS A 52 2.77 14.33 8.75
N THR A 53 1.84 14.07 7.85
CA THR A 53 0.41 13.99 8.12
C THR A 53 -0.14 12.71 7.52
N PHE A 54 -0.95 11.98 8.29
CA PHE A 54 -1.51 10.70 7.86
C PHE A 54 -2.99 10.57 8.25
N PRO A 55 -3.89 10.12 7.34
CA PRO A 55 -5.28 9.92 7.65
C PRO A 55 -5.53 8.59 8.36
N VAL A 56 -6.40 8.60 9.36
CA VAL A 56 -6.93 7.41 10.04
C VAL A 56 -8.37 7.23 9.63
N LEU A 57 -8.69 6.12 9.00
CA LEU A 57 -10.07 5.82 8.61
C LEU A 57 -10.88 5.42 9.85
N LEU A 58 -11.93 6.19 10.16
CA LEU A 58 -12.81 5.95 11.31
C LEU A 58 -13.99 5.06 10.94
N TYR A 59 -14.49 5.19 9.72
CA TYR A 59 -15.62 4.42 9.25
C TYR A 59 -15.38 3.95 7.81
N ASN A 60 -15.57 2.65 7.58
CA ASN A 60 -15.49 2.03 6.25
C ASN A 60 -16.73 1.18 6.01
N SER A 61 -17.51 1.54 5.01
CA SER A 61 -18.57 0.68 4.48
C SER A 61 -17.98 -0.26 3.44
N LEU A 62 -18.14 -1.56 3.61
CA LEU A 62 -17.62 -2.56 2.64
C LEU A 62 -18.40 -2.56 1.32
N TYR A 63 -19.60 -1.98 1.29
CA TYR A 63 -20.54 -2.25 0.20
C TYR A 63 -21.02 -1.04 -0.58
N TYR A 64 -21.00 0.18 -0.03
CA TYR A 64 -21.58 1.33 -0.73
C TYR A 64 -20.91 2.65 -0.36
N ASP A 65 -20.72 3.51 -1.35
CA ASP A 65 -20.33 4.91 -1.14
C ASP A 65 -21.49 5.74 -0.56
N THR A 66 -22.72 5.21 -0.60
CA THR A 66 -23.91 5.85 -0.07
C THR A 66 -24.53 4.99 1.02
N ILE A 67 -24.67 5.55 2.21
CA ILE A 67 -25.23 4.88 3.38
C ILE A 67 -26.56 5.53 3.70
N SER A 68 -27.66 4.79 3.56
CA SER A 68 -28.97 5.26 3.97
C SER A 68 -29.20 5.11 5.48
N ASP A 69 -28.59 4.09 6.10
CA ASP A 69 -28.57 3.87 7.54
C ASP A 69 -27.40 2.93 7.87
N PRO A 70 -26.37 3.38 8.66
CA PRO A 70 -25.29 2.52 9.05
C PRO A 70 -25.84 1.40 9.95
N SER A 71 -25.69 0.16 9.51
CA SER A 71 -26.12 -0.96 10.34
C SER A 71 -25.33 -1.01 11.65
N ASN A 72 -25.94 -1.47 12.74
CA ASN A 72 -25.24 -1.64 14.01
C ASN A 72 -24.01 -2.53 13.88
N LYS A 73 -24.04 -3.53 12.97
CA LYS A 73 -22.90 -4.40 12.68
C LYS A 73 -21.74 -3.66 12.01
N ASP A 74 -22.03 -2.73 11.14
CA ASP A 74 -20.99 -1.90 10.50
C ASP A 74 -20.32 -0.98 11.51
N LEU A 75 -21.11 -0.38 12.39
CA LEU A 75 -20.60 0.46 13.47
C LEU A 75 -19.75 -0.35 14.46
N GLU A 76 -20.23 -1.51 14.91
CA GLU A 76 -19.45 -2.42 15.78
C GLU A 76 -18.13 -2.83 15.14
N ARG A 77 -18.14 -3.18 13.85
CA ARG A 77 -16.91 -3.52 13.13
C ARG A 77 -15.95 -2.32 13.06
N CYS A 78 -16.44 -1.14 12.78
CA CYS A 78 -15.61 0.07 12.73
C CYS A 78 -15.02 0.38 14.09
N ILE A 79 -15.80 0.27 15.17
CA ILE A 79 -15.33 0.46 16.55
C ILE A 79 -14.24 -0.56 16.90
N ASN A 80 -14.44 -1.83 16.57
CA ASN A 80 -13.46 -2.88 16.84
C ASN A 80 -12.14 -2.71 16.06
N ASN A 81 -12.19 -2.03 14.92
CA ASN A 81 -11.01 -1.76 14.09
C ASN A 81 -10.32 -0.42 14.40
N LEU A 82 -10.91 0.44 15.23
CA LEU A 82 -10.34 1.76 15.50
C LEU A 82 -8.93 1.69 16.06
N GLU A 83 -8.70 0.83 17.05
CA GLU A 83 -7.38 0.67 17.66
C GLU A 83 -6.35 0.25 16.60
N TYR A 84 -6.68 -0.74 15.78
CA TYR A 84 -5.83 -1.17 14.68
C TYR A 84 -5.53 -0.02 13.70
N ASN A 85 -6.53 0.72 13.26
CA ASN A 85 -6.39 1.81 12.30
C ASN A 85 -5.50 2.94 12.86
N PHE A 86 -5.60 3.25 14.15
CA PHE A 86 -4.71 4.22 14.79
C PHE A 86 -3.28 3.70 14.90
N ILE A 87 -3.08 2.45 15.33
CA ILE A 87 -1.74 1.84 15.45
C ILE A 87 -1.08 1.75 14.07
N GLU A 88 -1.82 1.31 13.03
CA GLU A 88 -1.35 1.29 11.65
C GLU A 88 -0.86 2.69 11.22
N SER A 89 -1.66 3.70 11.47
CA SER A 89 -1.34 5.08 11.09
C SER A 89 -0.14 5.63 11.87
N PHE A 90 -0.02 5.34 13.16
CA PHE A 90 1.14 5.73 13.96
C PHE A 90 2.41 5.02 13.50
N TYR A 91 2.33 3.76 13.14
CA TYR A 91 3.45 3.01 12.58
C TYR A 91 3.90 3.61 11.25
N LEU A 92 2.96 3.85 10.33
CA LEU A 92 3.27 4.36 8.99
C LEU A 92 3.85 5.78 9.02
N ILE A 93 3.34 6.66 9.88
CA ILE A 93 3.83 8.04 9.97
C ILE A 93 5.25 8.14 10.52
N GLN A 94 5.68 7.15 11.31
CA GLN A 94 7.04 7.08 11.87
C GLN A 94 8.06 6.48 10.92
N GLN A 95 7.64 5.76 9.88
CA GLN A 95 8.56 5.21 8.91
C GLN A 95 9.23 6.31 8.10
N GLU A 96 10.56 6.31 8.06
CA GLU A 96 11.33 7.23 7.22
C GLU A 96 11.40 6.73 5.79
N GLU A 97 11.69 5.45 5.61
CA GLU A 97 11.73 4.76 4.31
C GLU A 97 11.02 3.42 4.39
N LYS A 98 10.34 3.05 3.31
CA LYS A 98 9.74 1.73 3.20
C LYS A 98 10.82 0.72 2.81
N LYS A 99 10.83 -0.43 3.49
CA LYS A 99 11.66 -1.57 3.12
C LYS A 99 11.20 -2.15 1.79
N LYS A 100 12.14 -2.59 0.97
CA LYS A 100 11.84 -3.15 -0.35
C LYS A 100 11.52 -4.63 -0.25
N ILE A 101 10.44 -5.05 -0.91
CA ILE A 101 10.11 -6.47 -1.09
C ILE A 101 9.85 -6.77 -2.56
N ALA A 102 10.18 -7.97 -3.01
CA ALA A 102 10.00 -8.37 -4.40
C ALA A 102 9.15 -9.63 -4.56
N PHE A 103 8.22 -9.59 -5.51
CA PHE A 103 7.61 -10.79 -6.06
C PHE A 103 8.50 -11.31 -7.17
N LEU A 104 9.00 -12.54 -7.01
CA LEU A 104 9.77 -13.19 -8.07
C LEU A 104 8.84 -13.65 -9.18
N TYR A 105 9.32 -13.59 -10.41
CA TYR A 105 8.63 -14.13 -11.59
C TYR A 105 9.62 -14.73 -12.60
N GLY A 106 9.10 -15.57 -13.50
CA GLY A 106 9.87 -16.28 -14.53
C GLY A 106 9.69 -17.80 -14.47
N ASN A 107 9.16 -18.35 -13.38
CA ASN A 107 8.95 -19.78 -13.18
C ASN A 107 7.45 -20.16 -13.14
N GLY A 108 6.58 -19.35 -13.75
CA GLY A 108 5.14 -19.58 -13.81
C GLY A 108 4.42 -19.26 -12.49
N GLU A 109 4.94 -18.32 -11.75
CA GLU A 109 4.32 -17.75 -10.56
C GLU A 109 3.02 -17.03 -10.91
N LEU A 110 2.23 -16.69 -9.90
CA LEU A 110 1.02 -15.89 -10.05
C LEU A 110 1.34 -14.51 -10.63
N ASP A 111 0.52 -14.08 -11.58
CA ASP A 111 0.68 -12.80 -12.26
C ASP A 111 0.24 -11.60 -11.42
N SER A 112 0.36 -10.42 -11.99
CA SER A 112 0.02 -9.16 -11.34
C SER A 112 -1.46 -9.03 -10.98
N THR A 113 -2.35 -9.65 -11.72
CA THR A 113 -3.79 -9.63 -11.47
C THR A 113 -4.14 -10.54 -10.30
N GLN A 114 -3.56 -11.73 -10.27
CA GLN A 114 -3.78 -12.73 -9.23
C GLN A 114 -3.18 -12.34 -7.88
N THR A 115 -2.12 -11.54 -7.89
CA THR A 115 -1.44 -11.03 -6.67
C THR A 115 -1.84 -9.60 -6.31
N TRP A 116 -2.82 -9.01 -7.00
CA TRP A 116 -3.17 -7.60 -6.85
C TRP A 116 -3.54 -7.23 -5.41
N ASP A 117 -4.41 -8.01 -4.78
CA ASP A 117 -4.95 -7.73 -3.45
C ASP A 117 -3.85 -7.74 -2.38
N ILE A 118 -3.04 -8.80 -2.35
CA ILE A 118 -1.92 -8.90 -1.39
C ILE A 118 -0.87 -7.81 -1.64
N ARG A 119 -0.57 -7.49 -2.92
CA ARG A 119 0.38 -6.42 -3.24
C ARG A 119 -0.15 -5.06 -2.80
N ASN A 120 -1.43 -4.78 -3.03
CA ASN A 120 -2.05 -3.55 -2.59
C ASN A 120 -2.00 -3.40 -1.06
N THR A 121 -2.23 -4.48 -0.33
CA THR A 121 -2.12 -4.49 1.13
C THR A 121 -0.67 -4.27 1.58
N LEU A 122 0.29 -4.98 0.99
CA LEU A 122 1.70 -4.85 1.34
C LEU A 122 2.29 -3.49 0.96
N SER A 123 1.80 -2.86 -0.11
CA SER A 123 2.29 -1.55 -0.57
C SER A 123 2.02 -0.40 0.42
N LYS A 124 1.13 -0.61 1.39
CA LYS A 124 0.95 0.33 2.50
C LYS A 124 2.23 0.43 3.34
N PHE A 125 2.89 -0.69 3.60
CA PHE A 125 4.01 -0.83 4.52
C PHE A 125 5.38 -0.92 3.83
N TYR A 126 5.41 -1.45 2.60
CA TYR A 126 6.61 -1.78 1.86
C TYR A 126 6.64 -1.16 0.47
N GLU A 127 7.84 -1.00 -0.07
CA GLU A 127 8.03 -0.76 -1.50
C GLU A 127 7.98 -2.10 -2.23
N VAL A 128 6.85 -2.37 -2.91
CA VAL A 128 6.58 -3.66 -3.56
C VAL A 128 6.92 -3.59 -5.03
N SER A 129 7.78 -4.50 -5.50
CA SER A 129 8.16 -4.60 -6.91
C SER A 129 8.17 -6.04 -7.40
N TYR A 130 8.37 -6.22 -8.71
CA TYR A 130 8.62 -7.51 -9.32
C TYR A 130 10.09 -7.67 -9.66
N PHE A 131 10.60 -8.88 -9.52
CA PHE A 131 11.99 -9.21 -9.84
C PHE A 131 12.08 -10.45 -10.70
N ASP A 132 12.69 -10.33 -11.89
CA ASP A 132 12.99 -11.44 -12.77
C ASP A 132 14.38 -12.01 -12.46
N LEU A 133 14.44 -13.24 -11.96
CA LEU A 133 15.70 -13.91 -11.69
C LEU A 133 16.57 -14.10 -12.94
N ARG A 134 15.96 -14.13 -14.13
CA ARG A 134 16.62 -14.43 -15.41
C ARG A 134 16.93 -13.20 -16.25
N TYR A 135 16.61 -12.01 -15.76
CA TYR A 135 16.97 -10.78 -16.45
C TYR A 135 18.39 -10.35 -16.08
N PHE A 136 19.36 -10.99 -16.75
CA PHE A 136 20.78 -10.68 -16.56
C PHE A 136 21.23 -9.54 -17.44
N GLU A 137 21.98 -8.61 -16.85
CA GLU A 137 22.79 -7.68 -17.64
C GLU A 137 23.97 -8.46 -18.26
N ILE A 138 24.27 -8.15 -19.52
CA ILE A 138 25.41 -8.74 -20.22
C ILE A 138 26.68 -7.95 -19.89
N ASP A 139 27.69 -8.63 -19.40
CA ASP A 139 29.01 -8.03 -19.24
C ASP A 139 29.58 -7.70 -20.61
N LYS A 140 29.96 -6.43 -20.80
CA LYS A 140 30.44 -5.92 -22.08
C LYS A 140 31.79 -6.53 -22.50
N LYS A 141 32.60 -7.02 -21.56
CA LYS A 141 33.91 -7.59 -21.83
C LYS A 141 33.86 -9.07 -22.12
N THR A 142 33.05 -9.81 -21.36
CA THR A 142 32.98 -11.28 -21.45
C THR A 142 31.83 -11.76 -22.33
N GLN A 143 30.90 -10.88 -22.70
CA GLN A 143 29.66 -11.19 -23.42
C GLN A 143 28.80 -12.25 -22.70
N SER A 144 29.00 -12.40 -21.39
CA SER A 144 28.31 -13.39 -20.53
C SER A 144 27.33 -12.70 -19.59
N PRO A 145 26.29 -13.43 -19.09
CA PRO A 145 25.41 -12.93 -18.06
C PRO A 145 26.18 -12.55 -16.79
N ASN A 146 25.94 -11.36 -16.29
CA ASN A 146 26.58 -10.91 -15.03
C ASN A 146 25.75 -11.37 -13.82
N ILE A 147 26.08 -12.57 -13.32
CA ILE A 147 25.40 -13.22 -12.20
C ILE A 147 25.58 -12.41 -10.92
N GLN A 148 26.79 -11.87 -10.67
CA GLN A 148 27.06 -11.08 -9.46
C GLN A 148 26.17 -9.85 -9.40
N LYS A 149 26.06 -9.12 -10.50
CA LYS A 149 25.19 -7.94 -10.56
C LYS A 149 23.72 -8.27 -10.33
N GLN A 150 23.27 -9.43 -10.82
CA GLN A 150 21.90 -9.90 -10.56
C GLN A 150 21.69 -10.22 -9.08
N LEU A 151 22.67 -10.84 -8.44
CA LEU A 151 22.66 -11.11 -7.00
C LEU A 151 22.67 -9.82 -6.19
N ASP A 152 23.53 -8.86 -6.53
CA ASP A 152 23.61 -7.56 -5.86
C ASP A 152 22.26 -6.83 -5.88
N ARG A 153 21.53 -6.90 -7.02
CA ARG A 153 20.18 -6.34 -7.15
C ARG A 153 19.14 -7.10 -6.32
N LEU A 154 19.28 -8.42 -6.21
CA LEU A 154 18.36 -9.25 -5.42
C LEU A 154 18.52 -8.98 -3.92
N ILE A 155 19.75 -8.77 -3.44
CA ILE A 155 20.07 -8.49 -2.04
C ILE A 155 19.54 -7.10 -1.57
N GLU A 156 19.21 -6.20 -2.50
CA GLU A 156 18.56 -4.94 -2.14
C GLU A 156 17.16 -5.11 -1.52
N PHE A 157 16.53 -6.27 -1.73
CA PHE A 157 15.23 -6.59 -1.16
C PHE A 157 15.39 -7.26 0.19
N GLU A 158 14.66 -6.79 1.19
CA GLU A 158 14.63 -7.42 2.52
C GLU A 158 13.87 -8.74 2.54
N THR A 159 12.92 -8.89 1.62
CA THR A 159 12.11 -10.11 1.50
C THR A 159 11.77 -10.37 0.03
N ILE A 160 11.86 -11.64 -0.38
CA ILE A 160 11.38 -12.11 -1.67
C ILE A 160 10.17 -13.02 -1.49
N ILE A 161 9.19 -12.89 -2.39
CA ILE A 161 7.95 -13.67 -2.37
C ILE A 161 7.89 -14.51 -3.66
N ILE A 162 7.80 -15.81 -3.50
CA ILE A 162 7.63 -16.78 -4.59
C ILE A 162 6.20 -17.30 -4.55
N ALA A 163 5.33 -16.75 -5.41
CA ALA A 163 3.90 -17.01 -5.36
C ALA A 163 3.50 -18.17 -6.29
N LYS A 164 3.43 -19.39 -5.77
CA LYS A 164 2.94 -20.58 -6.46
C LYS A 164 3.66 -20.83 -7.81
N PRO A 165 4.97 -21.11 -7.82
CA PRO A 165 5.70 -21.43 -9.03
C PRO A 165 5.14 -22.72 -9.63
N THR A 166 4.94 -22.75 -10.94
CA THR A 166 4.41 -23.91 -11.68
C THR A 166 5.49 -24.59 -12.54
N LYS A 167 6.63 -23.94 -12.74
CA LYS A 167 7.79 -24.47 -13.46
C LYS A 167 8.96 -24.67 -12.50
N GLY A 168 9.80 -25.64 -12.81
CA GLY A 168 11.01 -25.92 -12.03
C GLY A 168 12.01 -24.77 -12.14
N PHE A 169 12.68 -24.49 -11.03
CA PHE A 169 13.79 -23.53 -10.99
C PHE A 169 15.02 -24.14 -11.69
N LEU A 170 15.67 -23.35 -12.51
CA LEU A 170 16.99 -23.69 -13.07
C LEU A 170 18.04 -23.63 -11.95
N ASP A 171 19.19 -24.24 -12.19
CA ASP A 171 20.27 -24.26 -11.21
C ASP A 171 20.79 -22.85 -10.89
N ILE A 172 20.75 -21.95 -11.88
CA ILE A 172 21.09 -20.53 -11.66
C ILE A 172 20.07 -19.82 -10.77
N ASP A 173 18.76 -20.11 -10.92
CA ASP A 173 17.71 -19.53 -10.08
C ASP A 173 17.90 -19.98 -8.62
N LYS A 174 18.18 -21.29 -8.43
CA LYS A 174 18.46 -21.88 -7.11
C LYS A 174 19.70 -21.25 -6.47
N TYR A 175 20.76 -21.08 -7.27
CA TYR A 175 21.98 -20.43 -6.80
C TYR A 175 21.71 -19.01 -6.32
N LEU A 176 20.99 -18.19 -7.08
CA LEU A 176 20.68 -16.81 -6.68
C LEU A 176 19.85 -16.77 -5.41
N ILE A 177 18.82 -17.63 -5.29
CA ILE A 177 17.99 -17.73 -4.08
C ILE A 177 18.81 -18.20 -2.88
N ASP A 178 19.67 -19.20 -3.05
CA ASP A 178 20.53 -19.72 -2.01
C ASP A 178 21.49 -18.62 -1.49
N GLN A 179 22.16 -17.91 -2.40
CA GLN A 179 23.04 -16.79 -2.04
C GLN A 179 22.29 -15.65 -1.36
N TYR A 180 21.06 -15.35 -1.78
CA TYR A 180 20.20 -14.37 -1.13
C TYR A 180 19.92 -14.76 0.33
N ILE A 181 19.50 -16.01 0.58
CA ILE A 181 19.26 -16.54 1.93
C ILE A 181 20.54 -16.51 2.78
N MET A 182 21.67 -16.91 2.21
CA MET A 182 22.96 -16.89 2.89
C MET A 182 23.44 -15.48 3.25
N SER A 183 22.98 -14.47 2.51
CA SER A 183 23.27 -13.06 2.77
C SER A 183 22.36 -12.42 3.83
N GLY A 184 21.39 -13.16 4.37
CA GLY A 184 20.48 -12.72 5.42
C GLY A 184 19.13 -12.21 4.92
N GLY A 185 18.78 -12.55 3.67
CA GLY A 185 17.48 -12.25 3.08
C GLY A 185 16.38 -13.25 3.45
#